data_c0e7d04e6bbe9c4dbadb4b287b749fb8
#
_entry.id   c0e7d04e6bbe9c4dbadb4b287b749fb8
#
_cell.length_a   1.000
_cell.length_b   1.000
_cell.length_c   1.000
_cell.angle_alpha   90.00
_cell.angle_beta   90.00
_cell.angle_gamma   90.00
#
_symmetry.space_group_name_H-M   'P 1'
#
loop_
_entity.id
_entity.type
_entity.pdbx_description
1 polymer ?
#
loop_
_entity_poly.entity_id
_entity_poly.type
_entity_poly.pdbx_seq_one_letter_code
_entity_poly.pdbx_strand_id
1 'polypeptide(L)'
;MTALLELKDIRRSYPSGDGPVEVLKGISLRVEAGEMVAIVGASGSGKSTLMNILGCLDKPTSGTYRVAGTDVSTLDGDALAKLRREHFGFIFQRYHLLSHLNAAQNVEVPAVYAGVERKKRLERAQMLLTRLGLAERVEYQPSQLSGGQQQRVS
;
A
#
# COMPACT_ATOMS: atom_id res chain seq x y z
N MET A 1 -21.06 14.00 4.69
CA MET A 1 -20.10 12.95 5.10
C MET A 1 -18.77 13.27 4.44
N THR A 2 -17.65 13.08 5.13
CA THR A 2 -16.32 13.36 4.57
C THR A 2 -15.87 12.12 3.81
N ALA A 3 -15.47 12.27 2.54
CA ALA A 3 -14.93 11.17 1.75
C ALA A 3 -13.69 10.56 2.44
N LEU A 4 -13.51 9.24 2.32
CA LEU A 4 -12.31 8.56 2.78
C LEU A 4 -11.09 8.98 1.96
N LEU A 5 -11.23 9.01 0.63
CA LEU A 5 -10.22 9.50 -0.29
C LEU A 5 -10.87 10.55 -1.22
N GLU A 6 -10.18 11.68 -1.40
CA GLU A 6 -10.62 12.74 -2.32
C GLU A 6 -9.44 13.26 -3.14
N LEU A 7 -9.49 13.05 -4.44
CA LEU A 7 -8.53 13.54 -5.42
C LEU A 7 -9.18 14.64 -6.26
N LYS A 8 -8.47 15.75 -6.47
CA LYS A 8 -8.92 16.85 -7.34
C LYS A 8 -7.81 17.25 -8.29
N ASP A 9 -8.05 17.09 -9.59
CA ASP A 9 -7.15 17.43 -10.70
C ASP A 9 -5.71 16.91 -10.48
N ILE A 10 -5.60 15.65 -10.07
CA ILE A 10 -4.30 15.01 -9.82
C ILE A 10 -3.55 14.83 -11.14
N ARG A 11 -2.35 15.43 -11.21
CA ARG A 11 -1.41 15.29 -12.30
C ARG A 11 -0.12 14.68 -11.82
N ARG A 12 0.48 13.85 -12.64
CA ARG A 12 1.79 13.28 -12.35
C ARG A 12 2.65 13.27 -13.60
N SER A 13 3.81 13.94 -13.51
CA SER A 13 4.84 13.95 -14.55
C SER A 13 6.14 13.39 -14.00
N TYR A 14 6.87 12.68 -14.83
CA TYR A 14 8.21 12.19 -14.53
C TYR A 14 9.22 12.80 -15.49
N PRO A 15 10.44 13.10 -15.02
CA PRO A 15 11.51 13.57 -15.90
C PRO A 15 11.87 12.49 -16.92
N SER A 16 12.09 12.90 -18.18
CA SER A 16 12.60 12.06 -19.25
C SER A 16 13.66 12.85 -20.03
N GLY A 17 14.53 12.17 -20.80
CA GLY A 17 15.57 12.81 -21.60
C GLY A 17 15.04 13.87 -22.57
N ASP A 18 13.84 13.66 -23.12
CA ASP A 18 13.17 14.55 -24.09
C ASP A 18 12.18 15.55 -23.43
N GLY A 19 12.26 15.71 -22.11
CA GLY A 19 11.35 16.56 -21.32
C GLY A 19 10.38 15.76 -20.44
N PRO A 20 9.59 16.44 -19.58
CA PRO A 20 8.71 15.75 -18.64
C PRO A 20 7.58 15.01 -19.36
N VAL A 21 7.38 13.75 -19.01
CA VAL A 21 6.27 12.92 -19.49
C VAL A 21 5.13 12.95 -18.48
N GLU A 22 3.99 13.52 -18.87
CA GLU A 22 2.78 13.54 -18.04
C GLU A 22 2.04 12.20 -18.14
N VAL A 23 2.01 11.45 -17.02
CA VAL A 23 1.37 10.14 -16.91
C VAL A 23 -0.07 10.26 -16.42
N LEU A 24 -0.34 11.13 -15.45
CA LEU A 24 -1.70 11.43 -15.00
C LEU A 24 -2.05 12.86 -15.41
N LYS A 25 -3.19 13.01 -16.07
CA LYS A 25 -3.60 14.23 -16.80
C LYS A 25 -4.88 14.85 -16.18
N GLY A 26 -4.90 15.03 -14.88
CA GLY A 26 -6.03 15.66 -14.19
C GLY A 26 -7.09 14.65 -13.75
N ILE A 27 -6.72 13.72 -12.88
CA ILE A 27 -7.64 12.72 -12.31
C ILE A 27 -8.35 13.30 -11.10
N SER A 28 -9.69 13.24 -11.11
CA SER A 28 -10.52 13.54 -9.95
C SER A 28 -11.31 12.30 -9.58
N LEU A 29 -11.26 11.92 -8.31
CA LEU A 29 -11.89 10.71 -7.78
C LEU A 29 -12.29 10.96 -6.33
N ARG A 30 -13.44 10.44 -5.95
CA ARG A 30 -13.91 10.42 -4.56
C ARG A 30 -14.30 9.01 -4.18
N VAL A 31 -13.83 8.54 -3.03
CA VAL A 31 -14.13 7.21 -2.50
C VAL A 31 -14.67 7.36 -1.08
N GLU A 32 -15.83 6.79 -0.82
CA GLU A 32 -16.46 6.79 0.50
C GLU A 32 -16.03 5.56 1.31
N ALA A 33 -16.22 5.61 2.62
CA ALA A 33 -15.97 4.46 3.49
C ALA A 33 -16.87 3.28 3.14
N GLY A 34 -16.29 2.08 3.02
CA GLY A 34 -17.01 0.84 2.66
C GLY A 34 -17.22 0.65 1.15
N GLU A 35 -16.78 1.58 0.33
CA GLU A 35 -16.89 1.48 -1.13
C GLU A 35 -15.78 0.58 -1.71
N MET A 36 -16.13 -0.19 -2.74
CA MET A 36 -15.20 -0.94 -3.57
C MET A 36 -15.06 -0.26 -4.93
N VAL A 37 -13.84 0.09 -5.30
CA VAL A 37 -13.53 0.78 -6.57
C VAL A 37 -12.55 -0.06 -7.40
N ALA A 38 -12.84 -0.24 -8.68
CA ALA A 38 -11.95 -0.88 -9.64
C ALA A 38 -11.36 0.16 -10.61
N ILE A 39 -10.02 0.19 -10.73
CA ILE A 39 -9.31 1.01 -11.71
C ILE A 39 -8.95 0.14 -12.90
N VAL A 40 -9.60 0.42 -14.03
CA VAL A 40 -9.43 -0.33 -15.29
C VAL A 40 -8.82 0.56 -16.38
N GLY A 41 -8.14 -0.06 -17.34
CA GLY A 41 -7.53 0.65 -18.47
C GLY A 41 -6.43 -0.18 -19.15
N ALA A 42 -5.98 0.26 -20.32
CA ALA A 42 -4.90 -0.37 -21.09
C ALA A 42 -3.57 -0.39 -20.32
N SER A 43 -2.62 -1.23 -20.78
CA SER A 43 -1.25 -1.18 -20.26
C SER A 43 -0.63 0.20 -20.52
N GLY A 44 0.10 0.75 -19.55
CA GLY A 44 0.71 2.08 -19.65
C GLY A 44 -0.24 3.27 -19.40
N SER A 45 -1.53 3.05 -19.10
CA SER A 45 -2.50 4.15 -18.87
C SER A 45 -2.37 4.87 -17.53
N GLY A 46 -1.33 4.57 -16.72
CA GLY A 46 -1.09 5.25 -15.45
C GLY A 46 -1.73 4.61 -14.22
N LYS A 47 -2.40 3.44 -14.33
CA LYS A 47 -3.05 2.77 -13.18
C LYS A 47 -2.14 2.57 -11.97
N SER A 48 -0.95 2.03 -12.20
CA SER A 48 0.03 1.81 -11.11
C SER A 48 0.51 3.12 -10.49
N THR A 49 0.67 4.16 -11.32
CA THR A 49 1.01 5.51 -10.85
C THR A 49 -0.11 6.07 -9.95
N LEU A 50 -1.37 5.93 -10.38
CA LEU A 50 -2.51 6.36 -9.58
C LEU A 50 -2.61 5.57 -8.28
N MET A 51 -2.41 4.24 -8.32
CA MET A 51 -2.40 3.40 -7.12
C MET A 51 -1.29 3.79 -6.13
N ASN A 52 -0.10 4.14 -6.62
CA ASN A 52 0.99 4.61 -5.77
C ASN A 52 0.65 5.96 -5.09
N ILE A 53 0.00 6.87 -5.81
CA ILE A 53 -0.47 8.14 -5.23
C ILE A 53 -1.58 7.88 -4.21
N LEU A 54 -2.58 7.06 -4.55
CA LEU A 54 -3.66 6.68 -3.63
C LEU A 54 -3.11 6.09 -2.33
N GLY A 55 -2.11 5.21 -2.41
CA GLY A 55 -1.44 4.62 -1.26
C GLY A 55 -0.41 5.52 -0.57
N CYS A 56 -0.27 6.78 -0.96
CA CYS A 56 0.75 7.70 -0.44
C CYS A 56 2.20 7.16 -0.57
N LEU A 57 2.47 6.30 -1.57
CA LEU A 57 3.80 5.81 -1.92
C LEU A 57 4.52 6.77 -2.88
N ASP A 58 3.77 7.60 -3.60
CA ASP A 58 4.26 8.67 -4.46
C ASP A 58 3.41 9.92 -4.25
N LYS A 59 3.94 11.10 -4.62
CA LYS A 59 3.23 12.37 -4.53
C LYS A 59 2.80 12.85 -5.93
N PRO A 60 1.64 13.46 -6.07
CA PRO A 60 1.27 14.12 -7.32
C PRO A 60 2.21 15.30 -7.63
N THR A 61 2.38 15.62 -8.91
CA THR A 61 3.10 16.82 -9.34
C THR A 61 2.24 18.07 -9.10
N SER A 62 0.93 17.93 -9.26
CA SER A 62 -0.05 18.99 -8.95
C SER A 62 -1.43 18.40 -8.67
N GLY A 63 -2.36 19.23 -8.22
CA GLY A 63 -3.66 18.81 -7.73
C GLY A 63 -3.70 18.63 -6.22
N THR A 64 -4.85 18.28 -5.68
CA THR A 64 -5.04 18.09 -4.23
C THR A 64 -5.46 16.65 -3.94
N TYR A 65 -4.80 16.02 -2.98
CA TYR A 65 -5.17 14.70 -2.48
C TYR A 65 -5.41 14.74 -0.97
N ARG A 66 -6.58 14.26 -0.54
CA ARG A 66 -6.94 14.17 0.88
C ARG A 66 -7.31 12.74 1.27
N VAL A 67 -6.81 12.34 2.44
CA VAL A 67 -7.13 11.07 3.10
C VAL A 67 -7.83 11.39 4.41
N ALA A 68 -9.06 10.91 4.58
CA ALA A 68 -9.89 11.20 5.75
C ALA A 68 -9.92 12.70 6.13
N GLY A 69 -9.94 13.58 5.11
CA GLY A 69 -9.93 15.04 5.26
C GLY A 69 -8.54 15.67 5.40
N THR A 70 -7.48 14.91 5.67
CA THR A 70 -6.10 15.41 5.78
C THR A 70 -5.47 15.58 4.40
N ASP A 71 -4.96 16.76 4.11
CA ASP A 71 -4.26 17.07 2.84
C ASP A 71 -2.86 16.43 2.83
N VAL A 72 -2.66 15.50 1.91
CA VAL A 72 -1.42 14.73 1.78
C VAL A 72 -0.24 15.60 1.32
N SER A 73 -0.50 16.68 0.56
CA SER A 73 0.54 17.55 0.00
C SER A 73 1.32 18.32 1.06
N THR A 74 0.69 18.55 2.22
CA THR A 74 1.27 19.30 3.35
C THR A 74 2.13 18.43 4.27
N LEU A 75 2.11 17.10 4.08
CA LEU A 75 2.77 16.15 4.97
C LEU A 75 4.23 15.92 4.57
N ASP A 76 5.11 15.87 5.57
CA ASP A 76 6.48 15.37 5.41
C ASP A 76 6.55 13.85 5.31
N GLY A 77 7.77 13.30 5.20
CA GLY A 77 7.98 11.85 5.04
C GLY A 77 7.46 11.03 6.22
N ASP A 78 7.66 11.51 7.44
CA ASP A 78 7.27 10.82 8.68
C ASP A 78 5.75 10.85 8.87
N ALA A 79 5.13 11.99 8.62
CA ALA A 79 3.68 12.13 8.66
C ALA A 79 2.99 11.26 7.58
N LEU A 80 3.57 11.16 6.37
CA LEU A 80 3.10 10.24 5.33
C LEU A 80 3.26 8.78 5.73
N ALA A 81 4.37 8.40 6.36
CA ALA A 81 4.58 7.04 6.87
C ALA A 81 3.57 6.69 7.96
N LYS A 82 3.28 7.63 8.86
CA LYS A 82 2.23 7.49 9.87
C LYS A 82 0.86 7.32 9.23
N LEU A 83 0.49 8.17 8.27
CA LEU A 83 -0.78 8.10 7.56
C LEU A 83 -0.96 6.75 6.84
N ARG A 84 0.09 6.25 6.16
CA ARG A 84 0.05 4.93 5.52
C ARG A 84 -0.21 3.82 6.56
N ARG A 85 0.50 3.83 7.67
CA ARG A 85 0.33 2.84 8.74
C ARG A 85 -1.08 2.82 9.33
N GLU A 86 -1.73 3.99 9.43
CA GLU A 86 -3.02 4.14 10.09
C GLU A 86 -4.22 3.88 9.16
N HIS A 87 -4.08 4.16 7.86
CA HIS A 87 -5.21 4.15 6.92
C HIS A 87 -5.09 3.15 5.78
N PHE A 88 -3.90 2.55 5.52
CA PHE A 88 -3.71 1.72 4.33
C PHE A 88 -3.21 0.31 4.67
N GLY A 89 -3.73 -0.66 3.93
CA GLY A 89 -3.15 -1.99 3.76
C GLY A 89 -2.86 -2.21 2.29
N PHE A 90 -1.74 -2.83 1.95
CA PHE A 90 -1.32 -3.08 0.59
C PHE A 90 -1.27 -4.57 0.29
N ILE A 91 -1.82 -4.97 -0.86
CA ILE A 91 -1.57 -6.27 -1.47
C ILE A 91 -0.84 -6.00 -2.77
N PHE A 92 0.45 -6.34 -2.83
CA PHE A 92 1.30 -6.07 -3.97
C PHE A 92 1.25 -7.19 -5.01
N GLN A 93 1.39 -6.83 -6.28
CA GLN A 93 1.50 -7.79 -7.39
C GLN A 93 2.79 -8.65 -7.28
N ARG A 94 3.89 -8.05 -6.83
CA ARG A 94 5.10 -8.75 -6.38
C ARG A 94 5.09 -8.74 -4.87
N TYR A 95 5.28 -9.87 -4.25
CA TYR A 95 5.02 -10.13 -2.82
C TYR A 95 5.74 -9.17 -1.86
N HIS A 96 6.90 -8.62 -2.26
CA HIS A 96 7.73 -7.70 -1.46
C HIS A 96 8.09 -8.23 -0.06
N LEU A 97 8.14 -9.55 0.09
CA LEU A 97 8.57 -10.16 1.32
C LEU A 97 10.06 -9.95 1.56
N LEU A 98 10.41 -9.70 2.80
CA LEU A 98 11.79 -9.61 3.25
C LEU A 98 12.39 -11.03 3.29
N SER A 99 13.30 -11.32 2.38
CA SER A 99 13.83 -12.67 2.12
C SER A 99 14.56 -13.32 3.30
N HIS A 100 15.10 -12.50 4.19
CA HIS A 100 15.82 -12.92 5.40
C HIS A 100 14.90 -13.17 6.61
N LEU A 101 13.61 -12.87 6.50
CA LEU A 101 12.60 -13.09 7.52
C LEU A 101 11.73 -14.29 7.16
N ASN A 102 11.25 -15.04 8.16
CA ASN A 102 10.25 -16.09 7.96
C ASN A 102 8.84 -15.50 7.73
N ALA A 103 7.84 -16.36 7.48
CA ALA A 103 6.48 -15.94 7.20
C ALA A 103 5.86 -15.13 8.35
N ALA A 104 5.99 -15.58 9.60
CA ALA A 104 5.48 -14.86 10.76
C ALA A 104 6.14 -13.50 10.93
N GLN A 105 7.46 -13.44 10.79
CA GLN A 105 8.22 -12.20 10.89
C GLN A 105 7.83 -11.19 9.80
N ASN A 106 7.58 -11.64 8.56
CA ASN A 106 7.09 -10.77 7.49
C ASN A 106 5.72 -10.17 7.85
N VAL A 107 4.79 -10.98 8.37
CA VAL A 107 3.47 -10.52 8.83
C VAL A 107 3.57 -9.57 10.02
N GLU A 108 4.58 -9.71 10.88
CA GLU A 108 4.79 -8.83 12.04
C GLU A 108 5.30 -7.43 11.67
N VAL A 109 5.94 -7.24 10.51
CA VAL A 109 6.65 -5.99 10.16
C VAL A 109 5.81 -4.73 10.41
N PRO A 110 4.55 -4.61 9.93
CA PRO A 110 3.75 -3.42 10.19
C PRO A 110 3.48 -3.18 11.68
N ALA A 111 3.30 -4.24 12.45
CA ALA A 111 3.02 -4.17 13.89
C ALA A 111 4.29 -3.79 14.70
N VAL A 112 5.49 -4.10 14.18
CA VAL A 112 6.77 -3.61 14.74
C VAL A 112 6.81 -2.09 14.66
N TYR A 113 6.54 -1.53 13.48
CA TYR A 113 6.49 -0.06 13.29
C TYR A 113 5.38 0.62 14.09
N ALA A 114 4.30 -0.11 14.39
CA ALA A 114 3.23 0.38 15.26
C ALA A 114 3.55 0.31 16.77
N GLY A 115 4.73 -0.21 17.14
CA GLY A 115 5.15 -0.33 18.55
C GLY A 115 4.37 -1.40 19.34
N VAL A 116 3.73 -2.36 18.66
CA VAL A 116 3.00 -3.44 19.32
C VAL A 116 3.96 -4.39 20.03
N GLU A 117 3.62 -4.80 21.23
CA GLU A 117 4.40 -5.74 22.05
C GLU A 117 4.67 -7.06 21.28
N ARG A 118 5.91 -7.59 21.39
CA ARG A 118 6.36 -8.78 20.64
C ARG A 118 5.43 -9.98 20.77
N LYS A 119 4.98 -10.31 21.98
CA LYS A 119 4.09 -11.44 22.21
C LYS A 119 2.78 -11.31 21.42
N LYS A 120 2.15 -10.14 21.48
CA LYS A 120 0.91 -9.84 20.76
C LYS A 120 1.06 -9.87 19.25
N ARG A 121 2.22 -9.38 18.74
CA ARG A 121 2.53 -9.44 17.29
C ARG A 121 2.61 -10.88 16.81
N LEU A 122 3.38 -11.71 17.52
CA LEU A 122 3.58 -13.11 17.15
C LEU A 122 2.29 -13.91 17.19
N GLU A 123 1.50 -13.78 18.26
CA GLU A 123 0.19 -14.41 18.39
C GLU A 123 -0.73 -14.02 17.23
N ARG A 124 -0.77 -12.74 16.88
CA ARG A 124 -1.58 -12.23 15.76
C ARG A 124 -1.08 -12.76 14.40
N ALA A 125 0.23 -12.78 14.16
CA ALA A 125 0.82 -13.31 12.93
C ALA A 125 0.46 -14.80 12.76
N GLN A 126 0.62 -15.61 13.79
CA GLN A 126 0.27 -17.03 13.78
C GLN A 126 -1.22 -17.25 13.50
N MET A 127 -2.09 -16.47 14.16
CA MET A 127 -3.54 -16.53 13.93
C MET A 127 -3.89 -16.19 12.47
N LEU A 128 -3.30 -15.14 11.89
CA LEU A 128 -3.56 -14.73 10.52
C LEU A 128 -3.07 -15.78 9.52
N LEU A 129 -1.85 -16.30 9.70
CA LEU A 129 -1.30 -17.36 8.86
C LEU A 129 -2.14 -18.64 8.92
N THR A 130 -2.63 -19.01 10.10
CA THR A 130 -3.55 -20.16 10.26
C THR A 130 -4.85 -19.94 9.48
N ARG A 131 -5.46 -18.76 9.57
CA ARG A 131 -6.68 -18.42 8.81
C ARG A 131 -6.47 -18.47 7.29
N LEU A 132 -5.24 -18.23 6.83
CA LEU A 132 -4.86 -18.28 5.42
C LEU A 132 -4.33 -19.67 4.99
N GLY A 133 -4.45 -20.71 5.84
CA GLY A 133 -4.02 -22.07 5.53
C GLY A 133 -2.50 -22.24 5.51
N LEU A 134 -1.77 -21.48 6.31
CA LEU A 134 -0.31 -21.48 6.42
C LEU A 134 0.20 -21.83 7.82
N ALA A 135 -0.60 -22.51 8.65
CA ALA A 135 -0.23 -22.89 10.02
C ALA A 135 1.12 -23.63 10.09
N GLU A 136 1.35 -24.56 9.16
CA GLU A 136 2.57 -25.39 9.07
C GLU A 136 3.75 -24.67 8.40
N ARG A 137 3.57 -23.38 8.00
CA ARG A 137 4.56 -22.60 7.23
C ARG A 137 5.03 -21.35 7.95
N VAL A 138 4.68 -21.20 9.21
CA VAL A 138 4.94 -20.01 10.04
C VAL A 138 6.43 -19.64 10.05
N GLU A 139 7.31 -20.66 10.15
CA GLU A 139 8.77 -20.50 10.20
C GLU A 139 9.46 -20.54 8.82
N TYR A 140 8.69 -20.72 7.72
CA TYR A 140 9.27 -20.84 6.38
C TYR A 140 9.71 -19.46 5.85
N GLN A 141 10.89 -19.44 5.23
CA GLN A 141 11.36 -18.27 4.49
C GLN A 141 10.66 -18.16 3.12
N PRO A 142 10.59 -16.96 2.52
CA PRO A 142 9.96 -16.77 1.21
C PRO A 142 10.44 -17.74 0.12
N SER A 143 11.73 -18.09 0.10
CA SER A 143 12.31 -19.06 -0.85
C SER A 143 11.75 -20.48 -0.71
N GLN A 144 11.17 -20.82 0.43
CA GLN A 144 10.59 -22.14 0.73
C GLN A 144 9.06 -22.17 0.47
N LEU A 145 8.49 -21.04 0.09
CA LEU A 145 7.05 -20.87 -0.15
C LEU A 145 6.75 -20.83 -1.65
N SER A 146 5.66 -21.47 -2.07
CA SER A 146 5.14 -21.29 -3.43
C SER A 146 4.66 -19.86 -3.66
N GLY A 147 4.53 -19.40 -4.92
CA GLY A 147 4.05 -18.07 -5.24
C GLY A 147 2.69 -17.73 -4.60
N GLY A 148 1.75 -18.68 -4.61
CA GLY A 148 0.47 -18.49 -3.94
C GLY A 148 0.56 -18.46 -2.41
N GLN A 149 1.54 -19.15 -1.81
CA GLN A 149 1.82 -19.04 -0.38
C GLN A 149 2.45 -17.69 -0.03
N GLN A 150 3.43 -17.23 -0.84
CA GLN A 150 4.02 -15.90 -0.67
C GLN A 150 2.98 -14.78 -0.78
N GLN A 151 2.02 -14.91 -1.72
CA GLN A 151 0.92 -13.95 -1.87
C GLN A 151 0.02 -13.90 -0.63
N ARG A 152 -0.18 -15.03 0.04
CA ARG A 152 -0.96 -15.07 1.29
C ARG A 152 -0.19 -14.55 2.51
N VAL A 153 1.13 -14.50 2.47
CA VAL A 153 1.97 -13.89 3.52
C VAL A 153 2.05 -12.38 3.34
N SER A 154 2.09 -11.87 2.09
CA SER A 154 2.16 -10.44 1.81
C SER A 154 0.81 -9.76 2.05
#